data_4f1aa0a644e15eb3664aca78aea8b2a5
#
_entry.id   4f1aa0a644e15eb3664aca78aea8b2a5
#
_cell.length_a   1.000
_cell.length_b   1.000
_cell.length_c   1.000
_cell.angle_alpha   90.00
_cell.angle_beta   90.00
_cell.angle_gamma   90.00
#
_symmetry.space_group_name_H-M   'P 1'
#
loop_
_entity.id
_entity.type
_entity.pdbx_description
1 polymer ?
#
loop_
_entity_poly.entity_id
_entity_poly.type
_entity_poly.pdbx_seq_one_letter_code
_entity_poly.pdbx_strand_id
1 'polypeptide(L)'
;MYYFRADGSAKTGAGHLMRCLTVALELQKLTEHPEQVCFLCADEASAELLRSSHMPAKVLETDPEDLEGELPVLERLAGDTKQIFLVDSYRVTDAYLRELRRLGRVFLLDDMQQHAYPVDGVINYNLFASAEKYRELYGDTVPQYLGAPYVPVRQQFCDASGSYAVAEQVTDVLITTGGGDIDNIAGEILRQLSEYDLNDCPVRYHLVVGRFNPNREKLEEYASAHENVRLHCDVRNMAALM
;
A
#
# COMPACT_ATOMS: atom_id res chain seq x y z
N MET A 1 8.42 -14.82 -14.70
CA MET A 1 8.28 -13.47 -14.12
C MET A 1 7.52 -13.55 -12.79
N TYR A 2 7.80 -12.65 -11.88
CA TYR A 2 7.04 -12.38 -10.67
C TYR A 2 6.31 -11.05 -10.87
N TYR A 3 5.01 -11.10 -11.00
CA TYR A 3 4.18 -9.94 -11.22
C TYR A 3 3.44 -9.54 -9.93
N PHE A 4 3.52 -8.27 -9.60
CA PHE A 4 2.78 -7.65 -8.49
C PHE A 4 1.67 -6.80 -9.07
N ARG A 5 0.42 -7.22 -8.91
CA ARG A 5 -0.75 -6.48 -9.40
C ARG A 5 -1.35 -5.65 -8.27
N ALA A 6 -1.11 -4.36 -8.31
CA ALA A 6 -1.62 -3.40 -7.32
C ALA A 6 -1.72 -2.00 -7.92
N ASP A 7 -2.66 -1.20 -7.42
CA ASP A 7 -2.85 0.20 -7.77
C ASP A 7 -2.92 1.11 -6.55
N GLY A 8 -2.68 2.41 -6.77
CA GLY A 8 -2.95 3.47 -5.84
C GLY A 8 -3.99 4.44 -6.39
N SER A 9 -4.74 5.09 -5.52
CA SER A 9 -5.73 6.09 -5.92
C SER A 9 -6.02 7.08 -4.80
N ALA A 10 -6.76 8.15 -5.11
CA ALA A 10 -7.24 9.07 -4.07
C ALA A 10 -8.10 8.35 -3.03
N LYS A 11 -8.84 7.31 -3.43
CA LYS A 11 -9.76 6.54 -2.57
C LYS A 11 -9.04 5.53 -1.69
N THR A 12 -8.11 4.75 -2.27
CA THR A 12 -7.38 3.67 -1.56
C THR A 12 -6.02 4.12 -1.02
N GLY A 13 -5.54 5.29 -1.43
CA GLY A 13 -4.20 5.76 -1.12
C GLY A 13 -3.11 4.95 -1.81
N ALA A 14 -1.91 4.94 -1.23
CA ALA A 14 -0.75 4.20 -1.72
C ALA A 14 -0.54 2.86 -0.98
N GLY A 15 -1.44 2.47 -0.07
CA GLY A 15 -1.25 1.33 0.84
C GLY A 15 -0.94 0.02 0.12
N HIS A 16 -1.74 -0.34 -0.88
CA HIS A 16 -1.56 -1.54 -1.71
C HIS A 16 -0.19 -1.53 -2.42
N LEU A 17 0.16 -0.42 -3.08
CA LEU A 17 1.45 -0.30 -3.76
C LEU A 17 2.62 -0.43 -2.77
N MET A 18 2.55 0.23 -1.62
CA MET A 18 3.67 0.27 -0.67
C MET A 18 3.92 -1.06 0.04
N ARG A 19 2.86 -1.81 0.38
CA ARG A 19 3.03 -3.14 0.97
C ARG A 19 3.53 -4.15 -0.06
N CYS A 20 3.00 -4.12 -1.26
CA CYS A 20 3.51 -4.93 -2.37
C CYS A 20 4.97 -4.56 -2.73
N LEU A 21 5.32 -3.28 -2.75
CA LEU A 21 6.70 -2.81 -2.98
C LEU A 21 7.67 -3.37 -1.94
N THR A 22 7.27 -3.40 -0.67
CA THR A 22 8.09 -3.99 0.40
C THR A 22 8.40 -5.45 0.13
N VAL A 23 7.39 -6.24 -0.25
CA VAL A 23 7.57 -7.67 -0.61
C VAL A 23 8.42 -7.82 -1.87
N ALA A 24 8.19 -7.00 -2.88
CA ALA A 24 8.93 -7.06 -4.14
C ALA A 24 10.42 -6.74 -3.97
N LEU A 25 10.75 -5.74 -3.15
CA LEU A 25 12.15 -5.38 -2.85
C LEU A 25 12.89 -6.53 -2.12
N GLU A 26 12.22 -7.20 -1.19
CA GLU A 26 12.82 -8.37 -0.52
C GLU A 26 12.94 -9.55 -1.49
N LEU A 27 11.95 -9.78 -2.34
CA LEU A 27 12.02 -10.82 -3.36
C LEU A 27 13.20 -10.58 -4.34
N GLN A 28 13.45 -9.34 -4.74
CA GLN A 28 14.60 -9.00 -5.60
C GLN A 28 15.95 -9.36 -4.96
N LYS A 29 16.06 -9.27 -3.62
CA LYS A 29 17.28 -9.65 -2.90
C LYS A 29 17.46 -11.18 -2.82
N LEU A 30 16.36 -11.92 -2.83
CA LEU A 30 16.35 -13.37 -2.65
C LEU A 30 16.40 -14.15 -3.97
N THR A 31 15.97 -13.56 -5.07
CA THR A 31 15.95 -14.23 -6.38
C THR A 31 17.29 -14.08 -7.12
N GLU A 32 17.68 -15.09 -7.89
CA GLU A 32 18.82 -15.02 -8.82
C GLU A 32 18.53 -14.10 -10.02
N HIS A 33 17.26 -13.77 -10.25
CA HIS A 33 16.75 -13.00 -11.39
C HIS A 33 15.93 -11.78 -10.94
N PRO A 34 16.54 -10.77 -10.29
CA PRO A 34 15.82 -9.59 -9.79
C PRO A 34 15.10 -8.80 -10.90
N GLU A 35 15.58 -8.89 -12.14
CA GLU A 35 14.96 -8.28 -13.33
C GLU A 35 13.61 -8.91 -13.70
N GLN A 36 13.31 -10.08 -13.15
CA GLN A 36 12.03 -10.75 -13.35
C GLN A 36 10.93 -10.28 -12.38
N VAL A 37 11.25 -9.41 -11.42
CA VAL A 37 10.28 -8.81 -10.49
C VAL A 37 9.75 -7.52 -11.11
N CYS A 38 8.44 -7.45 -11.36
CA CYS A 38 7.81 -6.33 -12.05
C CYS A 38 6.39 -6.08 -11.54
N PHE A 39 6.01 -4.82 -11.43
CA PHE A 39 4.64 -4.42 -11.15
C PHE A 39 3.79 -4.32 -12.41
N LEU A 40 2.50 -4.56 -12.22
CA LEU A 40 1.44 -4.32 -13.20
C LEU A 40 0.47 -3.34 -12.58
N CYS A 41 0.37 -2.15 -13.15
CA CYS A 41 -0.49 -1.08 -12.68
C CYS A 41 -1.49 -0.70 -13.76
N ALA A 42 -2.70 -0.34 -13.39
CA ALA A 42 -3.70 0.12 -14.34
C ALA A 42 -3.30 1.44 -14.99
N ASP A 43 -2.67 2.35 -14.23
CA ASP A 43 -2.37 3.72 -14.63
C ASP A 43 -0.91 4.13 -14.42
N GLU A 44 -0.55 5.26 -15.04
CA GLU A 44 0.80 5.84 -14.96
C GLU A 44 1.12 6.40 -13.56
N ALA A 45 0.14 6.94 -12.82
CA ALA A 45 0.37 7.52 -11.50
C ALA A 45 0.87 6.48 -10.50
N SER A 46 0.28 5.27 -10.52
CA SER A 46 0.70 4.12 -9.75
C SER A 46 2.11 3.65 -10.16
N ALA A 47 2.36 3.53 -11.47
CA ALA A 47 3.64 3.09 -11.99
C ALA A 47 4.79 4.08 -11.69
N GLU A 48 4.52 5.37 -11.76
CA GLU A 48 5.53 6.41 -11.47
C GLU A 48 5.97 6.38 -10.00
N LEU A 49 5.05 6.13 -9.05
CA LEU A 49 5.40 5.94 -7.65
C LEU A 49 6.42 4.80 -7.47
N LEU A 50 6.19 3.68 -8.13
CA LEU A 50 7.07 2.50 -8.07
C LEU A 50 8.42 2.75 -8.74
N ARG A 51 8.43 3.37 -9.92
CA ARG A 51 9.67 3.73 -10.63
C ARG A 51 10.52 4.72 -9.83
N SER A 52 9.90 5.62 -9.05
CA SER A 52 10.63 6.51 -8.14
C SER A 52 11.40 5.76 -7.05
N SER A 53 11.04 4.51 -6.80
CA SER A 53 11.70 3.56 -5.90
C SER A 53 12.55 2.52 -6.66
N HIS A 54 12.88 2.79 -7.93
CA HIS A 54 13.65 1.91 -8.82
C HIS A 54 13.00 0.53 -9.07
N MET A 55 11.70 0.40 -8.84
CA MET A 55 10.96 -0.83 -9.10
C MET A 55 10.41 -0.83 -10.53
N PRO A 56 10.69 -1.85 -11.35
CA PRO A 56 10.09 -1.99 -12.67
C PRO A 56 8.56 -2.03 -12.59
N ALA A 57 7.89 -1.23 -13.42
CA ALA A 57 6.44 -1.20 -13.48
C ALA A 57 5.97 -1.02 -14.94
N LYS A 58 4.98 -1.83 -15.32
CA LYS A 58 4.27 -1.76 -16.61
C LYS A 58 2.89 -1.19 -16.37
N VAL A 59 2.50 -0.24 -17.20
CA VAL A 59 1.15 0.31 -17.24
C VAL A 59 0.31 -0.54 -18.19
N LEU A 60 -0.86 -0.96 -17.71
CA LEU A 60 -1.79 -1.78 -18.48
C LEU A 60 -2.74 -0.92 -19.34
N GLU A 61 -2.89 0.37 -18.98
CA GLU A 61 -3.84 1.31 -19.60
C GLU A 61 -5.29 0.80 -19.49
N THR A 62 -5.66 0.35 -18.29
CA THR A 62 -6.97 -0.25 -18.00
C THR A 62 -7.64 0.49 -16.85
N ASP A 63 -8.94 0.21 -16.63
CA ASP A 63 -9.68 0.74 -15.49
C ASP A 63 -9.31 -0.04 -14.22
N PRO A 64 -8.78 0.59 -13.16
CA PRO A 64 -8.48 -0.07 -11.89
C PRO A 64 -9.73 -0.60 -11.17
N GLU A 65 -10.92 -0.14 -11.54
CA GLU A 65 -12.19 -0.64 -11.00
C GLU A 65 -12.71 -1.88 -11.78
N ASP A 66 -12.14 -2.19 -12.97
CA ASP A 66 -12.49 -3.36 -13.81
C ASP A 66 -11.25 -4.24 -14.08
N LEU A 67 -10.92 -5.14 -13.14
CA LEU A 67 -9.80 -6.06 -13.31
C LEU A 67 -10.04 -7.09 -14.43
N GLU A 68 -11.27 -7.45 -14.74
CA GLU A 68 -11.55 -8.42 -15.82
C GLU A 68 -11.18 -7.84 -17.18
N GLY A 69 -11.33 -6.52 -17.36
CA GLY A 69 -10.95 -5.81 -18.58
C GLY A 69 -9.44 -5.84 -18.87
N GLU A 70 -8.58 -6.12 -17.89
CA GLU A 70 -7.14 -6.22 -18.11
C GLU A 70 -6.65 -7.60 -18.58
N LEU A 71 -7.47 -8.64 -18.45
CA LEU A 71 -7.09 -10.03 -18.77
C LEU A 71 -6.48 -10.20 -20.17
N PRO A 72 -7.02 -9.59 -21.26
CA PRO A 72 -6.40 -9.70 -22.57
C PRO A 72 -4.99 -9.12 -22.66
N VAL A 73 -4.68 -8.11 -21.84
CA VAL A 73 -3.33 -7.52 -21.75
C VAL A 73 -2.42 -8.48 -21.01
N LEU A 74 -2.89 -9.05 -19.89
CA LEU A 74 -2.13 -10.00 -19.08
C LEU A 74 -1.82 -11.29 -19.83
N GLU A 75 -2.74 -11.79 -20.64
CA GLU A 75 -2.50 -12.95 -21.53
C GLU A 75 -1.35 -12.70 -22.50
N ARG A 76 -1.35 -11.53 -23.16
CA ARG A 76 -0.24 -11.16 -24.07
C ARG A 76 1.10 -11.02 -23.33
N LEU A 77 1.10 -10.48 -22.11
CA LEU A 77 2.31 -10.31 -21.29
C LEU A 77 2.85 -11.63 -20.77
N ALA A 78 1.99 -12.57 -20.42
CA ALA A 78 2.38 -13.89 -19.89
C ALA A 78 3.00 -14.77 -20.99
N GLY A 79 2.51 -14.69 -22.22
CA GLY A 79 2.94 -15.57 -23.31
C GLY A 79 2.74 -17.05 -22.96
N ASP A 80 3.64 -17.90 -23.43
CA ASP A 80 3.56 -19.36 -23.25
C ASP A 80 4.17 -19.85 -21.91
N THR A 81 4.68 -18.95 -21.08
CA THR A 81 5.33 -19.32 -19.81
C THR A 81 4.43 -19.06 -18.60
N LYS A 82 4.48 -19.97 -17.63
CA LYS A 82 3.74 -19.77 -16.37
C LYS A 82 4.39 -18.69 -15.52
N GLN A 83 3.58 -17.76 -15.05
CA GLN A 83 3.99 -16.63 -14.23
C GLN A 83 3.68 -16.89 -12.74
N ILE A 84 4.16 -16.00 -11.88
CA ILE A 84 3.73 -15.93 -10.47
C ILE A 84 3.15 -14.53 -10.27
N PHE A 85 1.93 -14.47 -9.77
CA PHE A 85 1.22 -13.23 -9.48
C PHE A 85 1.01 -13.08 -7.98
N LEU A 86 1.33 -11.90 -7.43
CA LEU A 86 0.82 -11.43 -6.16
C LEU A 86 -0.19 -10.31 -6.46
N VAL A 87 -1.44 -10.54 -6.09
CA VAL A 87 -2.55 -9.61 -6.35
C VAL A 87 -2.96 -8.93 -5.05
N ASP A 88 -3.11 -7.63 -5.09
CA ASP A 88 -3.54 -6.81 -3.98
C ASP A 88 -4.56 -5.76 -4.46
N SER A 89 -5.83 -6.13 -4.41
CA SER A 89 -6.95 -5.27 -4.81
C SER A 89 -8.24 -5.74 -4.13
N TYR A 90 -9.06 -4.77 -3.72
CA TYR A 90 -10.42 -5.05 -3.24
C TYR A 90 -11.43 -5.32 -4.38
N ARG A 91 -10.98 -5.24 -5.66
CA ARG A 91 -11.82 -5.45 -6.85
C ARG A 91 -11.71 -6.85 -7.43
N VAL A 92 -10.96 -7.74 -6.78
CA VAL A 92 -10.82 -9.13 -7.26
C VAL A 92 -12.17 -9.83 -7.29
N THR A 93 -12.40 -10.56 -8.39
CA THR A 93 -13.54 -11.48 -8.55
C THR A 93 -13.05 -12.90 -8.72
N ASP A 94 -13.90 -13.86 -8.45
CA ASP A 94 -13.61 -15.26 -8.72
C ASP A 94 -13.31 -15.52 -10.21
N ALA A 95 -14.00 -14.82 -11.11
CA ALA A 95 -13.81 -14.94 -12.55
C ALA A 95 -12.42 -14.47 -12.95
N TYR A 96 -12.02 -13.27 -12.50
CA TYR A 96 -10.69 -12.73 -12.72
C TYR A 96 -9.58 -13.66 -12.23
N LEU A 97 -9.68 -14.14 -10.98
CA LEU A 97 -8.65 -14.99 -10.38
C LEU A 97 -8.55 -16.38 -11.06
N ARG A 98 -9.68 -16.95 -11.51
CA ARG A 98 -9.65 -18.21 -12.30
C ARG A 98 -8.93 -18.03 -13.63
N GLU A 99 -9.19 -16.94 -14.36
CA GLU A 99 -8.50 -16.68 -15.61
C GLU A 99 -7.00 -16.39 -15.36
N LEU A 100 -6.68 -15.60 -14.33
CA LEU A 100 -5.28 -15.32 -13.98
C LEU A 100 -4.50 -16.59 -13.63
N ARG A 101 -5.14 -17.58 -12.94
CA ARG A 101 -4.54 -18.88 -12.64
C ARG A 101 -4.22 -19.73 -13.90
N ARG A 102 -4.85 -19.46 -15.02
CA ARG A 102 -4.49 -20.11 -16.30
C ARG A 102 -3.13 -19.61 -16.79
N LEU A 103 -2.76 -18.38 -16.45
CA LEU A 103 -1.49 -17.75 -16.82
C LEU A 103 -0.35 -18.11 -15.85
N GLY A 104 -0.68 -18.51 -14.60
CA GLY A 104 0.35 -18.83 -13.63
C GLY A 104 -0.19 -19.16 -12.25
N ARG A 105 0.67 -19.10 -11.23
CA ARG A 105 0.28 -19.24 -9.83
C ARG A 105 -0.14 -17.88 -9.28
N VAL A 106 -1.22 -17.84 -8.50
CA VAL A 106 -1.79 -16.62 -7.96
C VAL A 106 -1.78 -16.66 -6.44
N PHE A 107 -1.14 -15.66 -5.84
CA PHE A 107 -1.19 -15.35 -4.42
C PHE A 107 -2.02 -14.08 -4.22
N LEU A 108 -2.88 -14.07 -3.20
CA LEU A 108 -3.74 -12.94 -2.89
C LEU A 108 -3.40 -12.35 -1.51
N LEU A 109 -3.26 -11.04 -1.44
CA LEU A 109 -3.35 -10.31 -0.18
C LEU A 109 -4.83 -10.10 0.15
N ASP A 110 -5.32 -10.81 1.19
CA ASP A 110 -6.72 -10.79 1.60
C ASP A 110 -6.88 -10.14 2.97
N ASP A 111 -7.33 -8.89 2.98
CA ASP A 111 -7.60 -8.17 4.23
C ASP A 111 -8.97 -8.49 4.84
N MET A 112 -9.88 -9.10 4.07
CA MET A 112 -11.31 -9.15 4.44
C MET A 112 -11.70 -10.46 5.15
N GLN A 113 -11.04 -11.57 4.84
CA GLN A 113 -11.34 -12.87 5.45
C GLN A 113 -12.82 -13.27 5.34
N GLN A 114 -13.44 -13.01 4.19
CA GLN A 114 -14.88 -13.21 4.02
C GLN A 114 -15.24 -14.27 2.98
N HIS A 115 -14.36 -14.57 2.06
CA HIS A 115 -14.62 -15.41 0.89
C HIS A 115 -13.43 -16.31 0.57
N ALA A 116 -13.71 -17.50 0.06
CA ALA A 116 -12.69 -18.41 -0.44
C ALA A 116 -12.43 -18.14 -1.93
N TYR A 117 -11.40 -17.39 -2.21
CA TYR A 117 -10.99 -17.08 -3.58
C TYR A 117 -10.27 -18.25 -4.24
N PRO A 118 -10.39 -18.46 -5.57
CA PRO A 118 -9.67 -19.50 -6.32
C PRO A 118 -8.20 -19.12 -6.55
N VAL A 119 -7.36 -19.26 -5.52
CA VAL A 119 -5.94 -18.86 -5.51
C VAL A 119 -5.02 -20.02 -5.13
N ASP A 120 -3.71 -19.86 -5.34
CA ASP A 120 -2.68 -20.85 -5.00
C ASP A 120 -1.99 -20.55 -3.66
N GLY A 121 -2.35 -19.42 -3.02
CA GLY A 121 -1.94 -19.06 -1.68
C GLY A 121 -2.62 -17.75 -1.25
N VAL A 122 -2.84 -17.58 0.05
CA VAL A 122 -3.45 -16.41 0.64
C VAL A 122 -2.57 -15.84 1.74
N ILE A 123 -2.45 -14.51 1.78
CA ILE A 123 -1.67 -13.78 2.75
C ILE A 123 -2.60 -12.80 3.46
N ASN A 124 -2.71 -12.91 4.78
CA ASN A 124 -3.35 -11.90 5.61
C ASN A 124 -2.51 -11.68 6.86
N TYR A 125 -1.76 -10.61 6.87
CA TYR A 125 -0.86 -10.26 7.97
C TYR A 125 -1.53 -9.50 9.12
N ASN A 126 -2.82 -9.22 9.03
CA ASN A 126 -3.55 -8.50 10.09
C ASN A 126 -3.60 -9.33 11.38
N LEU A 127 -3.57 -8.66 12.54
CA LEU A 127 -3.63 -9.32 13.84
C LEU A 127 -4.94 -10.07 14.09
N PHE A 128 -6.02 -9.68 13.41
CA PHE A 128 -7.32 -10.36 13.49
C PHE A 128 -7.45 -11.56 12.54
N ALA A 129 -6.44 -11.85 11.71
CA ALA A 129 -6.48 -12.99 10.80
C ALA A 129 -6.61 -14.30 11.58
N SER A 130 -7.75 -14.98 11.43
CA SER A 130 -8.07 -16.22 12.15
C SER A 130 -7.66 -17.44 11.32
N ALA A 131 -6.72 -18.21 11.81
CA ALA A 131 -6.32 -19.46 11.20
C ALA A 131 -7.47 -20.48 11.11
N GLU A 132 -8.39 -20.47 12.09
CA GLU A 132 -9.59 -21.30 12.08
C GLU A 132 -10.50 -20.94 10.90
N LYS A 133 -10.81 -19.64 10.75
CA LYS A 133 -11.66 -19.15 9.67
C LYS A 133 -11.04 -19.37 8.28
N TYR A 134 -9.73 -19.18 8.13
CA TYR A 134 -9.05 -19.50 6.88
C TYR A 134 -9.04 -20.99 6.56
N ARG A 135 -8.93 -21.84 7.58
CA ARG A 135 -9.06 -23.30 7.39
C ARG A 135 -10.48 -23.71 6.98
N GLU A 136 -11.52 -23.07 7.52
CA GLU A 136 -12.91 -23.26 7.07
C GLU A 136 -13.11 -22.85 5.60
N LEU A 137 -12.50 -21.73 5.18
CA LEU A 137 -12.62 -21.21 3.82
C LEU A 137 -11.82 -22.04 2.80
N TYR A 138 -10.58 -22.40 3.11
CA TYR A 138 -9.60 -22.94 2.14
C TYR A 138 -9.19 -24.39 2.41
N GLY A 139 -9.56 -24.95 3.55
CA GLY A 139 -9.06 -26.26 3.99
C GLY A 139 -7.55 -26.24 4.21
N ASP A 140 -6.92 -27.41 4.02
CA ASP A 140 -5.46 -27.57 4.11
C ASP A 140 -4.77 -27.57 2.74
N THR A 141 -5.51 -27.29 1.66
CA THR A 141 -4.98 -27.41 0.28
C THR A 141 -4.36 -26.13 -0.25
N VAL A 142 -4.75 -24.97 0.29
CA VAL A 142 -4.21 -23.66 -0.10
C VAL A 142 -3.30 -23.17 1.02
N PRO A 143 -2.01 -22.87 0.75
CA PRO A 143 -1.10 -22.25 1.71
C PRO A 143 -1.64 -20.95 2.27
N GLN A 144 -1.56 -20.78 3.58
CA GLN A 144 -2.10 -19.65 4.33
C GLN A 144 -0.98 -18.99 5.13
N TYR A 145 -0.68 -17.74 4.83
CA TYR A 145 0.36 -16.92 5.48
C TYR A 145 -0.31 -15.87 6.34
N LEU A 146 -0.49 -16.16 7.65
CA LEU A 146 -1.39 -15.40 8.52
C LEU A 146 -0.67 -14.73 9.69
N GLY A 147 -1.12 -13.51 10.00
CA GLY A 147 -0.72 -12.77 11.20
C GLY A 147 0.63 -12.07 11.11
N ALA A 148 1.09 -11.59 12.26
CA ALA A 148 2.25 -10.72 12.42
C ALA A 148 3.56 -11.19 11.77
N PRO A 149 3.90 -12.51 11.71
CA PRO A 149 5.13 -12.95 11.04
C PRO A 149 5.21 -12.59 9.56
N TYR A 150 4.09 -12.28 8.93
CA TYR A 150 4.00 -11.99 7.50
C TYR A 150 3.74 -10.51 7.19
N VAL A 151 3.87 -9.61 8.19
CA VAL A 151 3.73 -8.15 7.98
C VAL A 151 4.86 -7.64 7.09
N PRO A 152 4.55 -6.99 5.94
CA PRO A 152 5.56 -6.40 5.08
C PRO A 152 6.07 -5.07 5.69
N VAL A 153 7.05 -5.16 6.59
CA VAL A 153 7.67 -4.00 7.24
C VAL A 153 8.77 -3.44 6.35
N ARG A 154 8.66 -2.15 6.00
CA ARG A 154 9.69 -1.46 5.21
C ARG A 154 11.00 -1.38 5.97
N GLN A 155 12.13 -1.58 5.28
CA GLN A 155 13.47 -1.62 5.86
C GLN A 155 13.77 -0.44 6.78
N GLN A 156 13.34 0.77 6.43
CA GLN A 156 13.54 1.98 7.24
C GLN A 156 13.01 1.86 8.68
N PHE A 157 11.95 1.08 8.90
CA PHE A 157 11.43 0.85 10.26
C PHE A 157 12.21 -0.23 11.01
N CYS A 158 12.76 -1.20 10.30
CA CYS A 158 13.68 -2.18 10.89
C CYS A 158 14.99 -1.51 11.33
N ASP A 159 15.49 -0.59 10.52
CA ASP A 159 16.76 0.12 10.78
C ASP A 159 16.62 1.18 11.87
N ALA A 160 15.41 1.72 12.07
CA ALA A 160 15.12 2.75 13.08
C ALA A 160 14.90 2.19 14.49
N SER A 161 15.26 0.93 14.75
CA SER A 161 15.15 0.27 16.06
C SER A 161 16.10 0.91 17.09
N GLY A 162 15.70 2.04 17.62
CA GLY A 162 16.40 2.78 18.68
C GLY A 162 15.66 2.70 20.02
N SER A 163 16.25 3.26 21.07
CA SER A 163 15.60 3.43 22.36
C SER A 163 14.51 4.51 22.23
N TYR A 164 13.26 4.12 22.41
CA TYR A 164 12.15 5.06 22.54
C TYR A 164 12.06 5.54 23.98
N ALA A 165 11.99 6.85 24.19
CA ALA A 165 11.72 7.45 25.49
C ALA A 165 10.46 8.32 25.41
N VAL A 166 9.54 8.10 26.32
CA VAL A 166 8.35 8.95 26.46
C VAL A 166 8.79 10.31 27.00
N ALA A 167 8.51 11.39 26.27
CA ALA A 167 8.77 12.75 26.70
C ALA A 167 7.77 13.16 27.80
N GLU A 168 8.21 13.99 28.75
CA GLU A 168 7.32 14.54 29.78
C GLU A 168 6.27 15.51 29.22
N GLN A 169 6.60 16.18 28.12
CA GLN A 169 5.72 17.11 27.43
C GLN A 169 5.71 16.83 25.95
N VAL A 170 4.54 16.96 25.32
CA VAL A 170 4.38 16.84 23.87
C VAL A 170 4.87 18.14 23.21
N THR A 171 5.87 18.04 22.37
CA THR A 171 6.41 19.17 21.60
C THR A 171 6.11 19.04 20.09
N ASP A 172 5.90 17.83 19.64
CA ASP A 172 5.66 17.50 18.22
C ASP A 172 4.52 16.50 18.10
N VAL A 173 3.62 16.71 17.17
CA VAL A 173 2.50 15.81 16.85
C VAL A 173 2.54 15.48 15.38
N LEU A 174 2.60 14.19 15.07
CA LEU A 174 2.53 13.69 13.71
C LEU A 174 1.07 13.40 13.33
N ILE A 175 0.60 14.02 12.25
CA ILE A 175 -0.72 13.80 11.66
C ILE A 175 -0.52 13.11 10.31
N THR A 176 -1.08 11.93 10.14
CA THR A 176 -1.06 11.20 8.88
C THR A 176 -2.39 10.51 8.64
N THR A 177 -2.98 10.73 7.47
CA THR A 177 -4.26 10.15 7.02
C THR A 177 -4.05 9.16 5.88
N GLY A 178 -2.80 8.71 5.68
CA GLY A 178 -2.43 7.78 4.62
C GLY A 178 -2.15 8.46 3.28
N GLY A 179 -2.24 7.69 2.20
CA GLY A 179 -1.86 8.15 0.87
C GLY A 179 -2.91 8.97 0.11
N GLY A 180 -4.18 8.84 0.48
CA GLY A 180 -5.33 9.43 -0.23
C GLY A 180 -5.97 10.59 0.53
N ASP A 181 -6.77 10.29 1.58
CA ASP A 181 -7.55 11.28 2.35
C ASP A 181 -8.62 12.02 1.52
N ILE A 182 -9.45 11.27 0.85
CA ILE A 182 -10.52 11.82 -0.01
C ILE A 182 -11.54 12.63 0.79
N ASP A 183 -11.77 12.27 2.05
CA ASP A 183 -12.72 12.94 2.96
C ASP A 183 -12.12 14.17 3.65
N ASN A 184 -10.84 14.50 3.34
CA ASN A 184 -10.12 15.64 3.92
C ASN A 184 -10.08 15.63 5.46
N ILE A 185 -9.83 14.46 6.05
CA ILE A 185 -9.74 14.29 7.51
C ILE A 185 -8.60 15.15 8.08
N ALA A 186 -7.46 15.22 7.38
CA ALA A 186 -6.35 16.08 7.75
C ALA A 186 -6.75 17.56 7.86
N GLY A 187 -7.48 18.07 6.86
CA GLY A 187 -7.99 19.45 6.88
C GLY A 187 -8.99 19.70 8.00
N GLU A 188 -9.85 18.73 8.29
CA GLU A 188 -10.81 18.86 9.40
C GLU A 188 -10.10 18.86 10.76
N ILE A 189 -9.07 18.03 10.97
CA ILE A 189 -8.24 18.07 12.18
C ILE A 189 -7.60 19.44 12.33
N LEU A 190 -6.98 19.98 11.28
CA LEU A 190 -6.36 21.32 11.32
C LEU A 190 -7.37 22.41 11.61
N ARG A 191 -8.56 22.37 11.01
CA ARG A 191 -9.64 23.33 11.25
C ARG A 191 -10.07 23.30 12.73
N GLN A 192 -10.24 22.13 13.32
CA GLN A 192 -10.59 22.02 14.75
C GLN A 192 -9.46 22.53 15.64
N LEU A 193 -8.21 22.23 15.31
CA LEU A 193 -7.06 22.72 16.06
C LEU A 193 -6.98 24.26 16.02
N SER A 194 -7.36 24.91 14.91
CA SER A 194 -7.33 26.37 14.78
C SER A 194 -8.31 27.09 15.74
N GLU A 195 -9.33 26.39 16.24
CA GLU A 195 -10.24 26.92 17.25
C GLU A 195 -9.57 27.12 18.62
N TYR A 196 -8.40 26.50 18.85
CA TYR A 196 -7.62 26.59 20.09
C TYR A 196 -6.40 27.52 20.00
N ASP A 197 -6.40 28.49 19.08
CA ASP A 197 -5.29 29.43 18.86
C ASP A 197 -3.93 28.74 18.70
N LEU A 198 -3.73 28.12 17.53
CA LEU A 198 -2.51 27.38 17.20
C LEU A 198 -1.23 28.25 17.34
N ASN A 199 -1.33 29.57 17.17
CA ASN A 199 -0.15 30.45 17.19
C ASN A 199 0.47 30.58 18.59
N ASP A 200 -0.33 30.44 19.66
CA ASP A 200 0.15 30.41 21.04
C ASP A 200 0.46 28.99 21.55
N CYS A 201 0.23 27.97 20.74
CA CYS A 201 0.50 26.59 21.11
C CYS A 201 1.98 26.23 20.90
N PRO A 202 2.71 25.76 21.94
CA PRO A 202 4.13 25.40 21.81
C PRO A 202 4.34 24.10 21.01
N VAL A 203 3.26 23.43 20.60
CA VAL A 203 3.30 22.16 19.86
C VAL A 203 3.44 22.42 18.37
N ARG A 204 4.36 21.70 17.74
CA ARG A 204 4.50 21.65 16.28
C ARG A 204 3.69 20.48 15.72
N TYR A 205 2.94 20.75 14.66
CA TYR A 205 2.14 19.75 13.96
C TYR A 205 2.82 19.38 12.63
N HIS A 206 3.24 18.14 12.52
CA HIS A 206 3.84 17.58 11.31
C HIS A 206 2.76 16.86 10.51
N LEU A 207 2.28 17.48 9.45
CA LEU A 207 1.24 16.93 8.58
C LEU A 207 1.88 16.19 7.41
N VAL A 208 1.64 14.89 7.32
CA VAL A 208 2.09 14.08 6.18
C VAL A 208 0.98 13.98 5.15
N VAL A 209 1.27 14.46 3.94
CA VAL A 209 0.35 14.45 2.80
C VAL A 209 0.85 13.48 1.75
N GLY A 210 0.05 12.47 1.47
CA GLY A 210 0.38 11.43 0.49
C GLY A 210 0.18 11.89 -0.96
N ARG A 211 0.78 11.15 -1.89
CA ARG A 211 0.80 11.48 -3.31
C ARG A 211 -0.59 11.55 -3.96
N PHE A 212 -1.53 10.74 -3.50
CA PHE A 212 -2.89 10.66 -4.05
C PHE A 212 -3.89 11.54 -3.29
N ASN A 213 -3.43 12.41 -2.37
CA ASN A 213 -4.31 13.28 -1.61
C ASN A 213 -4.85 14.43 -2.50
N PRO A 214 -6.17 14.47 -2.79
CA PRO A 214 -6.75 15.50 -3.65
C PRO A 214 -6.83 16.87 -2.98
N ASN A 215 -6.60 16.95 -1.67
CA ASN A 215 -6.72 18.18 -0.89
C ASN A 215 -5.35 18.87 -0.65
N ARG A 216 -4.30 18.40 -1.31
CA ARG A 216 -2.91 18.84 -1.09
C ARG A 216 -2.75 20.37 -1.14
N GLU A 217 -3.27 21.03 -2.17
CA GLU A 217 -3.15 22.49 -2.34
C GLU A 217 -3.75 23.26 -1.16
N LYS A 218 -4.93 22.83 -0.68
CA LYS A 218 -5.58 23.46 0.48
C LYS A 218 -4.78 23.27 1.77
N LEU A 219 -4.16 22.11 1.93
CA LEU A 219 -3.32 21.81 3.09
C LEU A 219 -1.99 22.59 3.05
N GLU A 220 -1.42 22.81 1.86
CA GLU A 220 -0.25 23.66 1.64
C GLU A 220 -0.57 25.15 1.98
N GLU A 221 -1.71 25.64 1.53
CA GLU A 221 -2.18 26.99 1.86
C GLU A 221 -2.37 27.16 3.38
N TYR A 222 -3.03 26.20 4.02
CA TYR A 222 -3.22 26.21 5.47
C TYR A 222 -1.89 26.22 6.23
N ALA A 223 -0.96 25.32 5.87
CA ALA A 223 0.35 25.23 6.51
C ALA A 223 1.17 26.52 6.34
N SER A 224 1.03 27.20 5.20
CA SER A 224 1.72 28.47 4.93
C SER A 224 1.23 29.62 5.82
N ALA A 225 -0.01 29.54 6.33
CA ALA A 225 -0.62 30.53 7.21
C ALA A 225 -0.36 30.29 8.71
N HIS A 226 0.22 29.14 9.09
CA HIS A 226 0.41 28.74 10.49
C HIS A 226 1.85 28.28 10.74
N GLU A 227 2.64 29.03 11.49
CA GLU A 227 4.07 28.79 11.71
C GLU A 227 4.38 27.46 12.42
N ASN A 228 3.45 26.97 13.24
CA ASN A 228 3.59 25.71 13.96
C ASN A 228 3.08 24.48 13.17
N VAL A 229 2.59 24.65 11.94
CA VAL A 229 2.21 23.54 11.05
C VAL A 229 3.29 23.34 9.99
N ARG A 230 3.86 22.14 9.93
CA ARG A 230 4.86 21.74 8.95
C ARG A 230 4.29 20.67 8.04
N LEU A 231 4.22 20.98 6.75
CA LEU A 231 3.77 20.02 5.75
C LEU A 231 4.94 19.17 5.23
N HIS A 232 4.70 17.88 5.13
CA HIS A 232 5.63 16.90 4.57
C HIS A 232 4.93 16.15 3.44
N CYS A 233 5.31 16.45 2.20
CA CYS A 233 4.76 15.79 1.02
C CYS A 233 5.68 14.67 0.54
N ASP A 234 5.08 13.58 0.07
CA ASP A 234 5.78 12.46 -0.57
C ASP A 234 6.99 11.93 0.26
N VAL A 235 6.77 11.77 1.56
CA VAL A 235 7.81 11.38 2.52
C VAL A 235 8.37 10.00 2.20
N ARG A 236 9.66 9.94 1.87
CA ARG A 236 10.37 8.68 1.59
C ARG A 236 10.81 7.96 2.87
N ASN A 237 11.30 8.71 3.85
CA ASN A 237 11.73 8.16 5.15
C ASN A 237 10.72 8.55 6.24
N MET A 238 9.66 7.77 6.35
CA MET A 238 8.61 7.97 7.36
C MET A 238 9.12 7.66 8.78
N ALA A 239 10.04 6.71 8.91
CA ALA A 239 10.62 6.34 10.20
C ALA A 239 11.40 7.50 10.87
N ALA A 240 11.95 8.43 10.07
CA ALA A 240 12.63 9.61 10.60
C ALA A 240 11.68 10.68 11.15
N LEU A 241 10.37 10.60 10.85
CA LEU A 241 9.34 11.49 11.37
C LEU A 241 8.63 10.92 12.59
N MET A 242 8.77 9.62 12.83
CA MET A 242 8.15 8.90 13.95
C MET A 242 9.11 8.79 15.14
#